data_1eb91d39dac78b1d23078291f812ffd7
#
_entry.id   1eb91d39dac78b1d23078291f812ffd7
#
_cell.length_a   1.000
_cell.length_b   1.000
_cell.length_c   1.000
_cell.angle_alpha   90.00
_cell.angle_beta   90.00
_cell.angle_gamma   90.00
#
_symmetry.space_group_name_H-M   'P 1'
#
loop_
_entity.id
_entity.type
_entity.pdbx_description
1 polymer ?
#
loop_
_entity_poly.entity_id
_entity_poly.type
_entity_poly.pdbx_seq_one_letter_code
_entity_poly.pdbx_strand_id
1 'polypeptide(L)'
;HRFHNEMLNLFLKYSADSNAEAENRKVNIAIVGGGATGVELSAELHNAVRQLNSYGLKKLAPSALNITLVEAGERILPALPVRISSAAHQELTKLGVRVMTKTMVTSADEKGLNTKDGEHIDADLMVWAAGIKAPDFMKDIAGLETNRINQLVVKPTLQTTLDDAIFAIGDCASCPRKEGGFVPPRAQSAHQMASRCYSNILAMLKGKTLKEYVFKDHGSLVSLSKFSTVGSLMGNLMKGDMMIEGRIARIVY
;
A
#
# COMPACT_ATOMS: atom_id res chain seq x y z
N HIS A 1 -1.12 15.28 1.92
CA HIS A 1 -0.56 16.63 1.78
C HIS A 1 0.84 16.77 2.38
N ARG A 2 1.09 16.32 3.65
CA ARG A 2 2.39 16.49 4.31
C ARG A 2 3.55 15.85 3.52
N PHE A 3 3.46 14.56 3.20
CA PHE A 3 4.46 13.85 2.38
C PHE A 3 4.76 14.57 1.05
N HIS A 4 3.72 14.98 0.33
CA HIS A 4 3.87 15.69 -0.95
C HIS A 4 4.65 17.00 -0.78
N ASN A 5 4.34 17.77 0.25
CA ASN A 5 5.05 19.02 0.52
C ASN A 5 6.50 18.79 0.95
N GLU A 6 6.77 17.79 1.78
CA GLU A 6 8.13 17.42 2.20
C GLU A 6 8.97 16.97 0.99
N MET A 7 8.41 16.14 0.11
CA MET A 7 9.04 15.70 -1.13
C MET A 7 9.36 16.87 -2.06
N LEU A 8 8.38 17.76 -2.31
CA LEU A 8 8.61 18.94 -3.16
C LEU A 8 9.66 19.87 -2.57
N ASN A 9 9.63 20.14 -1.27
CA ASN A 9 10.63 20.95 -0.60
C ASN A 9 12.04 20.35 -0.71
N LEU A 10 12.16 19.04 -0.56
CA LEU A 10 13.42 18.32 -0.73
C LEU A 10 13.94 18.48 -2.17
N PHE A 11 13.09 18.29 -3.16
CA PHE A 11 13.45 18.44 -4.57
C PHE A 11 13.81 19.87 -4.95
N LEU A 12 13.11 20.86 -4.41
CA LEU A 12 13.44 22.27 -4.60
C LEU A 12 14.80 22.62 -3.98
N LYS A 13 15.09 22.17 -2.75
CA LYS A 13 16.40 22.35 -2.11
C LYS A 13 17.52 21.74 -2.97
N TYR A 14 17.33 20.50 -3.42
CA TYR A 14 18.29 19.82 -4.29
C TYR A 14 18.52 20.60 -5.60
N SER A 15 17.46 21.09 -6.23
CA SER A 15 17.55 21.85 -7.49
C SER A 15 18.20 23.24 -7.31
N ALA A 16 18.02 23.88 -6.15
CA ALA A 16 18.56 25.21 -5.84
C ALA A 16 20.03 25.18 -5.40
N ASP A 17 20.55 24.03 -4.96
CA ASP A 17 21.92 23.89 -4.51
C ASP A 17 22.89 24.06 -5.69
N SER A 18 23.74 25.10 -5.60
CA SER A 18 24.66 25.49 -6.65
C SER A 18 26.12 25.10 -6.43
N ASN A 19 26.39 24.35 -5.33
CA ASN A 19 27.75 23.94 -5.00
C ASN A 19 28.24 22.86 -5.96
N ALA A 20 29.51 22.87 -6.33
CA ALA A 20 30.14 21.88 -7.22
C ALA A 20 30.06 20.45 -6.64
N GLU A 21 30.01 20.30 -5.32
CA GLU A 21 29.78 19.00 -4.64
C GLU A 21 28.35 18.50 -4.81
N ALA A 22 27.39 19.38 -5.14
CA ALA A 22 25.99 19.03 -5.36
C ALA A 22 25.74 18.32 -6.70
N GLU A 23 26.64 18.42 -7.68
CA GLU A 23 26.46 17.78 -8.99
C GLU A 23 26.42 16.24 -8.93
N ASN A 24 27.07 15.64 -7.91
CA ASN A 24 27.09 14.19 -7.71
C ASN A 24 26.19 13.71 -6.55
N ARG A 25 25.55 14.64 -5.84
CA ARG A 25 24.65 14.28 -4.74
C ARG A 25 23.37 13.66 -5.29
N LYS A 26 22.91 12.58 -4.66
CA LYS A 26 21.59 11.96 -4.93
C LYS A 26 20.63 12.27 -3.81
N VAL A 27 19.35 12.31 -4.14
CA VAL A 27 18.26 12.34 -3.15
C VAL A 27 17.95 10.92 -2.75
N ASN A 28 18.25 10.56 -1.50
CA ASN A 28 18.02 9.23 -0.96
C ASN A 28 16.60 9.16 -0.38
N ILE A 29 15.80 8.23 -0.88
CA ILE A 29 14.44 7.98 -0.40
C ILE A 29 14.34 6.54 0.05
N ALA A 30 14.01 6.32 1.31
CA ALA A 30 13.77 4.99 1.86
C ALA A 30 12.27 4.76 2.09
N ILE A 31 11.75 3.65 1.54
CA ILE A 31 10.35 3.24 1.65
C ILE A 31 10.30 1.93 2.41
N VAL A 32 9.63 1.90 3.55
CA VAL A 32 9.45 0.70 4.39
C VAL A 32 8.12 0.06 4.08
N GLY A 33 8.15 -1.19 3.62
CA GLY A 33 6.96 -1.99 3.28
C GLY A 33 6.85 -2.29 1.79
N GLY A 34 7.10 -3.53 1.42
CA GLY A 34 7.01 -4.05 0.04
C GLY A 34 5.61 -4.49 -0.39
N GLY A 35 4.56 -3.98 0.25
CA GLY A 35 3.17 -4.11 -0.21
C GLY A 35 2.88 -3.27 -1.46
N ALA A 36 1.63 -3.29 -1.94
CA ALA A 36 1.23 -2.54 -3.14
C ALA A 36 1.59 -1.06 -3.05
N THR A 37 1.29 -0.41 -1.93
CA THR A 37 1.58 1.02 -1.70
C THR A 37 3.06 1.36 -1.86
N GLY A 38 3.96 0.61 -1.23
CA GLY A 38 5.40 0.88 -1.32
C GLY A 38 5.96 0.60 -2.72
N VAL A 39 5.50 -0.46 -3.35
CA VAL A 39 5.89 -0.83 -4.73
C VAL A 39 5.43 0.24 -5.72
N GLU A 40 4.16 0.65 -5.67
CA GLU A 40 3.61 1.70 -6.54
C GLU A 40 4.29 3.05 -6.32
N LEU A 41 4.50 3.43 -5.06
CA LEU A 41 5.20 4.67 -4.72
C LEU A 41 6.64 4.68 -5.25
N SER A 42 7.36 3.56 -5.12
CA SER A 42 8.74 3.43 -5.63
C SER A 42 8.82 3.69 -7.15
N ALA A 43 7.85 3.17 -7.91
CA ALA A 43 7.78 3.41 -9.35
C ALA A 43 7.32 4.83 -9.68
N GLU A 44 6.33 5.37 -8.96
CA GLU A 44 5.74 6.69 -9.23
C GLU A 44 6.71 7.83 -8.95
N LEU A 45 7.60 7.71 -7.97
CA LEU A 45 8.63 8.71 -7.69
C LEU A 45 9.53 9.00 -8.91
N HIS A 46 9.91 7.99 -9.66
CA HIS A 46 10.66 8.18 -10.91
C HIS A 46 9.88 8.96 -11.97
N ASN A 47 8.56 8.68 -12.07
CA ASN A 47 7.69 9.41 -12.98
C ASN A 47 7.48 10.86 -12.53
N ALA A 48 7.27 11.09 -11.23
CA ALA A 48 7.12 12.42 -10.65
C ALA A 48 8.34 13.31 -10.93
N VAL A 49 9.56 12.77 -10.76
CA VAL A 49 10.80 13.51 -11.07
C VAL A 49 10.91 13.86 -12.54
N ARG A 50 10.56 12.94 -13.45
CA ARG A 50 10.53 13.27 -14.90
C ARG A 50 9.56 14.41 -15.22
N GLN A 51 8.39 14.43 -14.58
CA GLN A 51 7.43 15.51 -14.75
C GLN A 51 7.98 16.83 -14.20
N LEU A 52 8.53 16.84 -12.99
CA LEU A 52 9.12 18.03 -12.38
C LEU A 52 10.30 18.60 -13.20
N ASN A 53 11.10 17.74 -13.80
CA ASN A 53 12.16 18.16 -14.73
C ASN A 53 11.58 18.96 -15.92
N SER A 54 10.44 18.52 -16.48
CA SER A 54 9.78 19.25 -17.57
C SER A 54 9.17 20.59 -17.15
N TYR A 55 8.90 20.77 -15.85
CA TYR A 55 8.44 22.06 -15.27
C TYR A 55 9.57 22.98 -14.82
N GLY A 56 10.82 22.72 -15.21
CA GLY A 56 11.95 23.64 -15.00
C GLY A 56 12.95 23.22 -13.93
N LEU A 57 12.71 22.13 -13.19
CA LEU A 57 13.67 21.57 -12.23
C LEU A 57 14.72 20.70 -12.97
N LYS A 58 15.49 21.33 -13.86
CA LYS A 58 16.38 20.64 -14.82
C LYS A 58 17.47 19.78 -14.18
N LYS A 59 17.93 20.10 -12.96
CA LYS A 59 18.90 19.29 -12.22
C LYS A 59 18.28 18.01 -11.68
N LEU A 60 16.97 17.95 -11.55
CA LEU A 60 16.24 16.81 -11.02
C LEU A 60 15.95 15.80 -12.14
N ALA A 61 16.89 14.92 -12.39
CA ALA A 61 16.73 13.80 -13.32
C ALA A 61 16.41 12.49 -12.54
N PRO A 62 15.85 11.46 -13.18
CA PRO A 62 15.65 10.15 -12.52
C PRO A 62 16.94 9.56 -11.93
N SER A 63 18.10 9.85 -12.53
CA SER A 63 19.43 9.46 -12.04
C SER A 63 19.83 10.18 -10.73
N ALA A 64 19.18 11.30 -10.40
CA ALA A 64 19.37 12.00 -9.13
C ALA A 64 18.66 11.34 -7.96
N LEU A 65 17.78 10.37 -8.21
CA LEU A 65 17.12 9.60 -7.17
C LEU A 65 17.89 8.31 -6.83
N ASN A 66 17.94 8.03 -5.54
CA ASN A 66 18.37 6.76 -4.99
C ASN A 66 17.24 6.22 -4.10
N ILE A 67 16.41 5.35 -4.65
CA ILE A 67 15.24 4.81 -3.95
C ILE A 67 15.57 3.44 -3.41
N THR A 68 15.35 3.25 -2.10
CA THR A 68 15.48 1.95 -1.44
C THR A 68 14.10 1.53 -0.91
N LEU A 69 13.60 0.38 -1.40
CA LEU A 69 12.39 -0.27 -0.90
C LEU A 69 12.79 -1.41 0.05
N VAL A 70 12.38 -1.31 1.31
CA VAL A 70 12.73 -2.27 2.36
C VAL A 70 11.51 -3.10 2.74
N GLU A 71 11.65 -4.42 2.70
CA GLU A 71 10.60 -5.39 3.05
C GLU A 71 11.15 -6.43 4.04
N ALA A 72 10.45 -6.61 5.15
CA ALA A 72 10.83 -7.59 6.18
C ALA A 72 10.61 -9.04 5.74
N GLY A 73 9.65 -9.27 4.85
CA GLY A 73 9.34 -10.59 4.30
C GLY A 73 10.32 -11.04 3.22
N GLU A 74 10.15 -12.28 2.78
CA GLU A 74 11.02 -12.88 1.77
C GLU A 74 10.89 -12.26 0.37
N ARG A 75 9.78 -11.57 0.10
CA ARG A 75 9.47 -10.98 -1.21
C ARG A 75 8.54 -9.79 -1.09
N ILE A 76 8.61 -8.88 -2.03
CA ILE A 76 7.61 -7.80 -2.19
C ILE A 76 6.27 -8.40 -2.65
N LEU A 77 5.18 -7.66 -2.47
CA LEU A 77 3.81 -8.08 -2.82
C LEU A 77 3.47 -9.49 -2.28
N PRO A 78 3.65 -9.76 -0.97
CA PRO A 78 3.51 -11.11 -0.42
C PRO A 78 2.11 -11.69 -0.59
N ALA A 79 1.09 -10.84 -0.72
CA ALA A 79 -0.30 -11.23 -0.92
C ALA A 79 -0.61 -11.67 -2.37
N LEU A 80 0.30 -11.48 -3.32
CA LEU A 80 0.14 -11.85 -4.72
C LEU A 80 0.95 -13.12 -5.06
N PRO A 81 0.62 -13.82 -6.16
CA PRO A 81 1.40 -14.98 -6.62
C PRO A 81 2.89 -14.65 -6.81
N VAL A 82 3.76 -15.63 -6.54
CA VAL A 82 5.24 -15.48 -6.63
C VAL A 82 5.67 -14.90 -7.98
N ARG A 83 5.04 -15.35 -9.08
CA ARG A 83 5.34 -14.89 -10.43
C ARG A 83 5.14 -13.37 -10.58
N ILE A 84 4.06 -12.83 -10.01
CA ILE A 84 3.78 -11.38 -10.04
C ILE A 84 4.77 -10.62 -9.18
N SER A 85 5.06 -11.12 -7.98
CA SER A 85 6.08 -10.57 -7.09
C SER A 85 7.44 -10.47 -7.78
N SER A 86 7.88 -11.55 -8.45
CA SER A 86 9.15 -11.58 -9.18
C SER A 86 9.17 -10.60 -10.35
N ALA A 87 8.09 -10.51 -11.13
CA ALA A 87 7.98 -9.55 -12.22
C ALA A 87 8.06 -8.09 -11.71
N ALA A 88 7.34 -7.76 -10.64
CA ALA A 88 7.39 -6.44 -10.02
C ALA A 88 8.80 -6.12 -9.49
N HIS A 89 9.48 -7.08 -8.86
CA HIS A 89 10.86 -6.91 -8.39
C HIS A 89 11.81 -6.59 -9.56
N GLN A 90 11.72 -7.33 -10.65
CA GLN A 90 12.53 -7.08 -11.83
C GLN A 90 12.28 -5.68 -12.43
N GLU A 91 11.02 -5.26 -12.53
CA GLU A 91 10.69 -3.94 -13.05
C GLU A 91 11.21 -2.81 -12.16
N LEU A 92 11.06 -2.92 -10.83
CA LEU A 92 11.64 -1.95 -9.90
C LEU A 92 13.17 -1.89 -10.01
N THR A 93 13.82 -3.04 -10.13
CA THR A 93 15.30 -3.10 -10.32
C THR A 93 15.73 -2.44 -11.64
N LYS A 94 14.99 -2.63 -12.73
CA LYS A 94 15.24 -1.93 -14.02
C LYS A 94 15.07 -0.41 -13.90
N LEU A 95 14.18 0.05 -13.03
CA LEU A 95 14.02 1.47 -12.72
C LEU A 95 15.14 2.03 -11.84
N GLY A 96 16.03 1.19 -11.31
CA GLY A 96 17.10 1.59 -10.41
C GLY A 96 16.70 1.62 -8.93
N VAL A 97 15.56 1.05 -8.58
CA VAL A 97 15.14 0.90 -7.17
C VAL A 97 15.94 -0.23 -6.52
N ARG A 98 16.61 0.05 -5.40
CA ARG A 98 17.23 -0.96 -4.56
C ARG A 98 16.14 -1.66 -3.75
N VAL A 99 15.84 -2.92 -4.05
CA VAL A 99 14.85 -3.71 -3.30
C VAL A 99 15.57 -4.60 -2.29
N MET A 100 15.33 -4.36 -1.01
CA MET A 100 15.87 -5.12 0.12
C MET A 100 14.76 -5.95 0.74
N THR A 101 14.79 -7.25 0.51
CA THR A 101 13.89 -8.22 1.17
C THR A 101 14.58 -8.86 2.38
N LYS A 102 13.82 -9.54 3.26
CA LYS A 102 14.31 -10.13 4.52
C LYS A 102 14.99 -9.11 5.44
N THR A 103 14.69 -7.83 5.28
CA THR A 103 15.32 -6.73 5.98
C THR A 103 14.29 -6.05 6.88
N MET A 104 14.46 -6.20 8.18
CA MET A 104 13.57 -5.62 9.18
C MET A 104 14.12 -4.29 9.67
N VAL A 105 13.37 -3.21 9.48
CA VAL A 105 13.67 -1.90 10.06
C VAL A 105 13.25 -1.91 11.53
N THR A 106 14.15 -1.48 12.41
CA THR A 106 13.95 -1.44 13.87
C THR A 106 13.76 -0.02 14.41
N SER A 107 14.38 0.96 13.77
CA SER A 107 14.25 2.37 14.15
C SER A 107 14.55 3.28 12.96
N ALA A 108 14.19 4.55 13.11
CA ALA A 108 14.54 5.64 12.22
C ALA A 108 15.17 6.77 13.02
N ASP A 109 16.12 7.46 12.41
CA ASP A 109 16.74 8.68 12.94
C ASP A 109 16.74 9.78 11.87
N GLU A 110 17.39 10.92 12.13
CA GLU A 110 17.42 12.05 11.20
C GLU A 110 18.17 11.76 9.88
N LYS A 111 18.99 10.70 9.85
CA LYS A 111 19.84 10.36 8.70
C LYS A 111 19.32 9.18 7.90
N GLY A 112 18.38 8.40 8.46
CA GLY A 112 17.83 7.25 7.75
C GLY A 112 17.23 6.18 8.66
N LEU A 113 17.33 4.94 8.22
CA LEU A 113 16.72 3.78 8.83
C LEU A 113 17.79 2.82 9.37
N ASN A 114 17.56 2.26 10.55
CA ASN A 114 18.39 1.23 11.13
C ASN A 114 17.70 -0.13 10.98
N THR A 115 18.43 -1.13 10.52
CA THR A 115 17.92 -2.49 10.35
C THR A 115 18.29 -3.37 11.55
N LYS A 116 17.59 -4.50 11.67
CA LYS A 116 17.86 -5.51 12.71
C LYS A 116 19.28 -6.09 12.60
N ASP A 117 19.81 -6.18 11.40
CA ASP A 117 21.14 -6.74 11.14
C ASP A 117 22.27 -5.73 11.28
N GLY A 118 21.95 -4.50 11.75
CA GLY A 118 22.92 -3.45 12.02
C GLY A 118 23.30 -2.59 10.80
N GLU A 119 22.67 -2.80 9.65
CA GLU A 119 22.85 -1.92 8.48
C GLU A 119 22.10 -0.61 8.69
N HIS A 120 22.75 0.52 8.35
CA HIS A 120 22.12 1.83 8.27
C HIS A 120 21.82 2.15 6.79
N ILE A 121 20.59 2.58 6.51
CA ILE A 121 20.13 2.97 5.18
C ILE A 121 19.95 4.48 5.19
N ASP A 122 20.87 5.20 4.56
CA ASP A 122 20.80 6.67 4.47
C ASP A 122 19.55 7.11 3.71
N ALA A 123 18.83 8.10 4.24
CA ALA A 123 17.64 8.66 3.61
C ALA A 123 17.42 10.13 3.96
N ASP A 124 17.25 10.95 2.93
CA ASP A 124 16.79 12.34 3.05
C ASP A 124 15.25 12.41 3.25
N LEU A 125 14.53 11.37 2.80
CA LEU A 125 13.08 11.21 2.99
C LEU A 125 12.76 9.76 3.30
N MET A 126 12.02 9.54 4.37
CA MET A 126 11.57 8.21 4.82
C MET A 126 10.06 8.09 4.72
N VAL A 127 9.59 6.99 4.16
CA VAL A 127 8.17 6.69 4.00
C VAL A 127 7.84 5.36 4.66
N TRP A 128 6.93 5.37 5.61
CA TRP A 128 6.41 4.16 6.23
C TRP A 128 5.14 3.72 5.50
N ALA A 129 5.25 2.72 4.65
CA ALA A 129 4.16 2.11 3.89
C ALA A 129 3.82 0.68 4.39
N ALA A 130 4.43 0.25 5.52
CA ALA A 130 4.25 -1.07 6.08
C ALA A 130 3.04 -1.14 7.01
N GLY A 131 2.09 -2.02 6.67
CA GLY A 131 0.90 -2.26 7.46
C GLY A 131 -0.12 -1.13 7.39
N ILE A 132 -1.29 -1.45 7.91
CA ILE A 132 -2.36 -0.49 8.13
C ILE A 132 -2.74 -0.50 9.61
N LYS A 133 -3.24 0.61 10.11
CA LYS A 133 -3.83 0.71 11.44
C LYS A 133 -5.00 1.66 11.38
N ALA A 134 -6.12 1.29 11.94
CA ALA A 134 -7.24 2.22 12.10
C ALA A 134 -6.85 3.33 13.10
N PRO A 135 -7.45 4.52 12.98
CA PRO A 135 -7.12 5.65 13.86
C PRO A 135 -7.24 5.31 15.34
N ASP A 136 -6.40 5.94 16.16
CA ASP A 136 -6.33 5.60 17.60
C ASP A 136 -7.64 5.90 18.36
N PHE A 137 -8.43 6.87 17.89
CA PHE A 137 -9.74 7.17 18.50
C PHE A 137 -10.72 5.97 18.39
N MET A 138 -10.49 5.05 17.45
CA MET A 138 -11.34 3.85 17.31
C MET A 138 -11.28 2.92 18.52
N LYS A 139 -10.18 2.94 19.27
CA LYS A 139 -10.02 2.10 20.48
C LYS A 139 -11.09 2.36 21.55
N ASP A 140 -11.53 3.60 21.64
CA ASP A 140 -12.37 4.08 22.75
C ASP A 140 -13.78 4.48 22.29
N ILE A 141 -14.16 4.14 21.04
CA ILE A 141 -15.49 4.45 20.52
C ILE A 141 -16.52 3.62 21.27
N ALA A 142 -17.29 4.27 22.16
CA ALA A 142 -18.45 3.71 22.85
C ALA A 142 -18.24 2.32 23.48
N GLY A 143 -17.00 1.99 23.86
CA GLY A 143 -16.66 0.68 24.44
C GLY A 143 -16.73 -0.50 23.45
N LEU A 144 -16.81 -0.25 22.14
CA LEU A 144 -16.85 -1.30 21.12
C LEU A 144 -15.54 -2.08 21.05
N GLU A 145 -15.66 -3.36 20.73
CA GLU A 145 -14.50 -4.26 20.62
C GLU A 145 -13.62 -3.89 19.41
N THR A 146 -12.29 -3.80 19.64
CA THR A 146 -11.30 -3.57 18.60
C THR A 146 -10.20 -4.63 18.61
N ASN A 147 -9.60 -4.90 17.46
CA ASN A 147 -8.42 -5.73 17.35
C ASN A 147 -7.11 -4.94 17.60
N ARG A 148 -5.95 -5.60 17.50
CA ARG A 148 -4.63 -5.00 17.76
C ARG A 148 -4.26 -3.79 16.89
N ILE A 149 -4.92 -3.64 15.74
CA ILE A 149 -4.71 -2.53 14.80
C ILE A 149 -5.91 -1.56 14.80
N ASN A 150 -6.67 -1.53 15.89
CA ASN A 150 -7.80 -0.65 16.16
C ASN A 150 -9.00 -0.81 15.21
N GLN A 151 -9.09 -1.89 14.43
CA GLN A 151 -10.28 -2.16 13.64
C GLN A 151 -11.41 -2.64 14.56
N LEU A 152 -12.62 -2.15 14.36
CA LEU A 152 -13.82 -2.64 15.05
C LEU A 152 -14.08 -4.10 14.66
N VAL A 153 -14.23 -4.96 15.66
CA VAL A 153 -14.58 -6.36 15.43
C VAL A 153 -16.06 -6.44 15.07
N VAL A 154 -16.34 -7.10 13.94
CA VAL A 154 -17.72 -7.26 13.45
C VAL A 154 -18.09 -8.71 13.25
N LYS A 155 -19.39 -8.97 13.37
CA LYS A 155 -20.02 -10.25 12.99
C LYS A 155 -19.98 -10.41 11.46
N PRO A 156 -20.20 -11.61 10.92
CA PRO A 156 -20.36 -11.80 9.48
C PRO A 156 -21.48 -10.96 8.85
N THR A 157 -22.45 -10.50 9.65
CA THR A 157 -23.52 -9.57 9.23
C THR A 157 -23.05 -8.11 9.11
N LEU A 158 -21.80 -7.83 9.48
CA LEU A 158 -21.16 -6.49 9.53
C LEU A 158 -21.64 -5.61 10.71
N GLN A 159 -22.44 -6.17 11.62
CA GLN A 159 -22.77 -5.52 12.89
C GLN A 159 -21.58 -5.64 13.84
N THR A 160 -21.37 -4.68 14.73
CA THR A 160 -20.38 -4.83 15.80
C THR A 160 -20.73 -5.97 16.74
N THR A 161 -19.75 -6.51 17.46
CA THR A 161 -19.96 -7.66 18.36
C THR A 161 -20.80 -7.29 19.58
N LEU A 162 -20.76 -6.03 20.02
CA LEU A 162 -21.38 -5.57 21.27
C LEU A 162 -22.67 -4.78 21.05
N ASP A 163 -22.94 -4.28 19.85
CA ASP A 163 -24.17 -3.54 19.53
C ASP A 163 -24.66 -3.87 18.12
N ASP A 164 -25.85 -4.44 18.04
CA ASP A 164 -26.48 -4.86 16.79
C ASP A 164 -27.01 -3.67 15.93
N ALA A 165 -27.11 -2.49 16.49
CA ALA A 165 -27.51 -1.29 15.76
C ALA A 165 -26.33 -0.59 15.06
N ILE A 166 -25.09 -0.97 15.40
CA ILE A 166 -23.87 -0.36 14.85
C ILE A 166 -23.22 -1.29 13.85
N PHE A 167 -22.94 -0.76 12.66
CA PHE A 167 -22.26 -1.47 11.59
C PHE A 167 -20.88 -0.84 11.32
N ALA A 168 -19.86 -1.67 10.99
CA ALA A 168 -18.58 -1.19 10.51
C ALA A 168 -18.18 -1.92 9.22
N ILE A 169 -17.60 -1.17 8.28
CA ILE A 169 -17.24 -1.65 6.95
C ILE A 169 -15.89 -1.08 6.49
N GLY A 170 -15.27 -1.72 5.50
CA GLY A 170 -14.00 -1.26 4.92
C GLY A 170 -12.81 -1.49 5.84
N ASP A 171 -11.78 -0.67 5.70
CA ASP A 171 -10.48 -0.85 6.35
C ASP A 171 -10.53 -0.69 7.89
N CYS A 172 -11.58 -0.06 8.41
CA CYS A 172 -11.78 0.08 9.86
C CYS A 172 -12.55 -1.09 10.49
N ALA A 173 -12.96 -2.10 9.71
CA ALA A 173 -13.69 -3.27 10.18
C ALA A 173 -12.84 -4.55 10.12
N SER A 174 -12.86 -5.34 11.20
CA SER A 174 -12.28 -6.68 11.27
C SER A 174 -13.39 -7.71 11.12
N CYS A 175 -13.67 -8.10 9.86
CA CYS A 175 -14.70 -9.08 9.53
C CYS A 175 -14.10 -10.47 9.34
N PRO A 176 -14.57 -11.52 10.04
CA PRO A 176 -14.08 -12.88 9.87
C PRO A 176 -14.51 -13.47 8.53
N ARG A 177 -13.70 -14.37 7.98
CA ARG A 177 -14.01 -15.17 6.79
C ARG A 177 -14.42 -16.58 7.18
N LYS A 178 -15.27 -17.20 6.38
CA LYS A 178 -15.70 -18.61 6.61
C LYS A 178 -14.54 -19.61 6.53
N GLU A 179 -13.59 -19.34 5.63
CA GLU A 179 -12.41 -20.18 5.42
C GLU A 179 -11.30 -19.92 6.44
N GLY A 180 -11.55 -19.09 7.44
CA GLY A 180 -10.57 -18.65 8.43
C GLY A 180 -9.86 -17.33 8.04
N GLY A 181 -9.28 -16.67 9.05
CA GLY A 181 -8.70 -15.35 8.91
C GLY A 181 -9.73 -14.24 8.75
N PHE A 182 -9.29 -13.10 8.24
CA PHE A 182 -10.10 -11.89 8.12
C PHE A 182 -10.17 -11.41 6.67
N VAL A 183 -11.20 -10.64 6.38
CA VAL A 183 -11.36 -9.96 5.09
C VAL A 183 -10.21 -8.97 4.92
N PRO A 184 -9.49 -9.01 3.77
CA PRO A 184 -8.36 -8.12 3.57
C PRO A 184 -8.84 -6.66 3.40
N PRO A 185 -8.11 -5.68 3.97
CA PRO A 185 -8.42 -4.26 3.83
C PRO A 185 -8.06 -3.78 2.42
N ARG A 186 -9.05 -3.76 1.56
CA ARG A 186 -8.93 -3.37 0.14
C ARG A 186 -10.20 -2.65 -0.32
N ALA A 187 -10.08 -1.78 -1.30
CA ALA A 187 -11.21 -1.06 -1.88
C ALA A 187 -12.35 -2.00 -2.34
N GLN A 188 -12.02 -3.13 -2.98
CA GLN A 188 -13.02 -4.12 -3.37
C GLN A 188 -13.77 -4.75 -2.18
N SER A 189 -13.09 -4.97 -1.06
CA SER A 189 -13.71 -5.46 0.17
C SER A 189 -14.68 -4.43 0.73
N ALA A 190 -14.24 -3.16 0.81
CA ALA A 190 -15.06 -2.05 1.30
C ALA A 190 -16.33 -1.87 0.45
N HIS A 191 -16.21 -1.92 -0.88
CA HIS A 191 -17.36 -1.82 -1.79
C HIS A 191 -18.38 -2.97 -1.61
N GLN A 192 -17.89 -4.20 -1.51
CA GLN A 192 -18.74 -5.37 -1.27
C GLN A 192 -19.41 -5.33 0.11
N MET A 193 -18.65 -4.92 1.15
CA MET A 193 -19.20 -4.69 2.49
C MET A 193 -20.28 -3.62 2.50
N ALA A 194 -20.07 -2.49 1.81
CA ALA A 194 -21.06 -1.41 1.73
C ALA A 194 -22.38 -1.90 1.14
N SER A 195 -22.32 -2.67 0.05
CA SER A 195 -23.51 -3.25 -0.59
C SER A 195 -24.25 -4.22 0.33
N ARG A 196 -23.52 -5.06 1.07
CA ARG A 196 -24.10 -5.97 2.05
C ARG A 196 -24.67 -5.23 3.26
N CYS A 197 -23.96 -4.28 3.81
CA CYS A 197 -24.36 -3.45 4.93
C CYS A 197 -25.68 -2.71 4.62
N TYR A 198 -25.77 -2.05 3.47
CA TYR A 198 -26.99 -1.40 3.01
C TYR A 198 -28.17 -2.38 3.00
N SER A 199 -27.99 -3.57 2.40
CA SER A 199 -29.04 -4.58 2.34
C SER A 199 -29.45 -5.09 3.73
N ASN A 200 -28.52 -5.23 4.65
CA ASN A 200 -28.76 -5.67 6.02
C ASN A 200 -29.47 -4.60 6.85
N ILE A 201 -29.12 -3.32 6.70
CA ILE A 201 -29.82 -2.21 7.35
C ILE A 201 -31.30 -2.19 6.91
N LEU A 202 -31.56 -2.31 5.60
CA LEU A 202 -32.93 -2.37 5.10
C LEU A 202 -33.71 -3.62 5.59
N ALA A 203 -33.03 -4.75 5.73
CA ALA A 203 -33.63 -5.97 6.29
C ALA A 203 -33.96 -5.77 7.78
N MET A 204 -33.05 -5.21 8.54
CA MET A 204 -33.23 -4.91 9.96
C MET A 204 -34.44 -3.98 10.19
N LEU A 205 -34.54 -2.88 9.44
CA LEU A 205 -35.68 -1.94 9.53
C LEU A 205 -37.04 -2.59 9.19
N LYS A 206 -37.02 -3.69 8.43
CA LYS A 206 -38.22 -4.48 8.07
C LYS A 206 -38.42 -5.71 8.95
N GLY A 207 -37.68 -5.87 10.04
CA GLY A 207 -37.74 -7.04 10.93
C GLY A 207 -37.35 -8.37 10.24
N LYS A 208 -36.52 -8.32 9.16
CA LYS A 208 -36.09 -9.50 8.43
C LYS A 208 -34.69 -9.95 8.88
N THR A 209 -34.40 -11.24 8.67
CA THR A 209 -33.10 -11.83 8.96
C THR A 209 -32.00 -11.19 8.11
N LEU A 210 -30.89 -10.83 8.75
CA LEU A 210 -29.69 -10.32 8.10
C LEU A 210 -28.91 -11.45 7.41
N LYS A 211 -28.21 -11.11 6.34
CA LYS A 211 -27.40 -12.08 5.60
C LYS A 211 -25.92 -11.84 5.88
N GLU A 212 -25.18 -12.92 5.97
CA GLU A 212 -23.72 -12.86 6.10
C GLU A 212 -23.05 -12.26 4.86
N TYR A 213 -21.99 -11.54 5.11
CA TYR A 213 -21.07 -11.08 4.06
C TYR A 213 -20.10 -12.21 3.71
N VAL A 214 -19.91 -12.43 2.43
CA VAL A 214 -18.93 -13.38 1.90
C VAL A 214 -18.03 -12.62 0.94
N PHE A 215 -16.75 -12.50 1.28
CA PHE A 215 -15.76 -11.84 0.44
C PHE A 215 -15.52 -12.63 -0.85
N LYS A 216 -15.56 -11.94 -1.98
CA LYS A 216 -15.19 -12.49 -3.29
C LYS A 216 -13.97 -11.76 -3.79
N ASP A 217 -12.87 -12.47 -4.00
CA ASP A 217 -11.67 -11.87 -4.56
C ASP A 217 -11.80 -11.76 -6.09
N HIS A 218 -11.78 -10.54 -6.60
CA HIS A 218 -11.82 -10.23 -8.04
C HIS A 218 -10.43 -10.05 -8.64
N GLY A 219 -9.39 -10.40 -7.89
CA GLY A 219 -7.99 -10.21 -8.26
C GLY A 219 -7.41 -8.90 -7.75
N SER A 220 -6.18 -8.63 -8.13
CA SER A 220 -5.45 -7.44 -7.74
C SER A 220 -4.54 -6.98 -8.87
N LEU A 221 -4.52 -5.69 -9.12
CA LEU A 221 -3.59 -5.04 -10.04
C LEU A 221 -2.67 -4.13 -9.24
N VAL A 222 -1.40 -4.07 -9.60
CA VAL A 222 -0.40 -3.16 -9.05
C VAL A 222 0.18 -2.36 -10.20
N SER A 223 0.06 -1.05 -10.13
CA SER A 223 0.57 -0.14 -11.13
C SER A 223 2.03 0.18 -10.86
N LEU A 224 2.89 -0.01 -11.84
CA LEU A 224 4.26 0.46 -11.82
C LEU A 224 4.39 1.76 -12.64
N SER A 225 3.45 2.67 -12.42
CA SER A 225 3.34 3.95 -13.09
C SER A 225 3.21 3.82 -14.61
N LYS A 226 3.92 4.66 -15.36
CA LYS A 226 3.95 4.59 -16.84
C LYS A 226 4.80 3.44 -17.39
N PHE A 227 5.53 2.74 -16.53
CA PHE A 227 6.50 1.74 -16.96
C PHE A 227 5.84 0.40 -17.24
N SER A 228 5.07 -0.12 -16.30
CA SER A 228 4.28 -1.33 -16.49
C SER A 228 3.17 -1.45 -15.45
N THR A 229 2.27 -2.40 -15.64
CA THR A 229 1.29 -2.81 -14.63
C THR A 229 1.35 -4.31 -14.53
N VAL A 230 1.40 -4.84 -13.33
CA VAL A 230 1.43 -6.27 -13.05
C VAL A 230 0.26 -6.62 -12.14
N GLY A 231 -0.35 -7.77 -12.37
CA GLY A 231 -1.46 -8.17 -11.52
C GLY A 231 -2.09 -9.49 -11.93
N SER A 232 -3.05 -9.91 -11.11
CA SER A 232 -3.91 -11.05 -11.35
C SER A 232 -5.34 -10.56 -11.53
N LEU A 233 -5.96 -10.92 -12.63
CA LEU A 233 -7.35 -10.62 -12.93
C LEU A 233 -8.19 -11.89 -12.73
N MET A 234 -9.35 -11.75 -12.06
CA MET A 234 -10.37 -12.80 -11.95
C MET A 234 -9.99 -14.08 -11.22
N GLY A 235 -9.28 -13.99 -10.08
CA GLY A 235 -8.80 -15.15 -9.28
C GLY A 235 -9.80 -16.26 -8.97
N ASN A 236 -11.12 -16.00 -8.96
CA ASN A 236 -12.15 -17.01 -8.68
C ASN A 236 -13.15 -17.25 -9.84
N LEU A 237 -13.07 -16.51 -10.96
CA LEU A 237 -14.03 -16.64 -12.06
C LEU A 237 -13.56 -17.60 -13.17
N MET A 238 -12.25 -17.84 -13.24
CA MET A 238 -11.65 -18.83 -14.14
C MET A 238 -10.74 -19.74 -13.33
N LYS A 239 -10.74 -21.05 -13.60
CA LYS A 239 -9.81 -22.00 -12.99
C LYS A 239 -8.37 -21.68 -13.44
N GLY A 240 -7.74 -20.71 -12.78
CA GLY A 240 -6.36 -20.26 -13.02
C GLY A 240 -6.24 -18.75 -12.98
N ASP A 241 -5.18 -18.26 -12.33
CA ASP A 241 -4.81 -16.83 -12.33
C ASP A 241 -4.32 -16.42 -13.72
N MET A 242 -5.04 -15.55 -14.38
CA MET A 242 -4.55 -14.93 -15.61
C MET A 242 -3.65 -13.76 -15.25
N MET A 243 -2.36 -13.92 -15.48
CA MET A 243 -1.39 -12.82 -15.34
C MET A 243 -1.59 -11.83 -16.48
N ILE A 244 -1.78 -10.58 -16.12
CA ILE A 244 -1.84 -9.47 -17.07
C ILE A 244 -0.67 -8.54 -16.77
N GLU A 245 0.10 -8.21 -17.80
CA GLU A 245 1.23 -7.27 -17.70
C GLU A 245 1.27 -6.31 -18.89
N GLY A 246 1.98 -5.20 -18.72
CA GLY A 246 2.21 -4.24 -19.78
C GLY A 246 0.99 -3.38 -20.12
N ARG A 247 0.82 -3.09 -21.42
CA ARG A 247 -0.22 -2.17 -21.90
C ARG A 247 -1.66 -2.66 -21.65
N ILE A 248 -1.89 -3.97 -21.70
CA ILE A 248 -3.22 -4.55 -21.49
C ILE A 248 -3.65 -4.38 -20.03
N ALA A 249 -2.76 -4.70 -19.08
CA ALA A 249 -3.04 -4.51 -17.66
C ALA A 249 -3.35 -3.05 -17.32
N ARG A 250 -2.71 -2.11 -18.03
CA ARG A 250 -2.92 -0.67 -17.85
C ARG A 250 -4.27 -0.16 -18.36
N ILE A 251 -4.86 -0.80 -19.37
CA ILE A 251 -6.22 -0.44 -19.87
C ILE A 251 -7.29 -0.89 -18.89
N VAL A 252 -7.01 -1.95 -18.14
CA VAL A 252 -7.95 -2.55 -17.16
C VAL A 252 -7.82 -1.94 -15.75
N TYR A 253 -6.66 -1.34 -15.43
CA TYR A 253 -6.42 -0.63 -14.16
C TYR A 253 -7.15 0.71 -14.16
#